data_3d8e618396f69206fed7796fdf3ba367
#
_entry.id   3d8e618396f69206fed7796fdf3ba367
#
_cell.length_a   1.000
_cell.length_b   1.000
_cell.length_c   1.000
_cell.angle_alpha   90.00
_cell.angle_beta   90.00
_cell.angle_gamma   90.00
#
_symmetry.space_group_name_H-M   'P 1'
#
loop_
_entity.id
_entity.type
_entity.pdbx_description
1 polymer ?
#
loop_
_entity_poly.entity_id
_entity_poly.type
_entity_poly.pdbx_seq_one_letter_code
_entity_poly.pdbx_strand_id
1 'polypeptide(L)'
;MVLAILTPLITGIVTVSILVVGYHINMILGCVIETIMCYQILAVKSLQSRKYEVYYALDKEGLQQARNAVAMIVGRDTKQLDEHGVVRAAVETVAENTSDGVIAPLFYMMLFGAAGGFVYKAVNTMDSMIGYKNDKYLYFGRFAAKLDDVVNFIPARIGGCLMVVSAGIAQLAEKCNTKDKTNSHYSIGNAWKIFKSDRKKHSSPNAAQTESACAGALKVALSGDNYYFGKLVHKPQIGEAIRPLEAGDIGRSNILLYITAFLMVIIVLLIRLIIMLAVR
;
A
#
# COMPACT_ATOMS: atom_id res chain seq x y z
N MET A 1 -19.08 0.83 16.63
CA MET A 1 -19.90 0.26 15.55
C MET A 1 -20.61 1.34 14.73
N VAL A 2 -21.45 2.18 15.36
CA VAL A 2 -22.23 3.22 14.65
C VAL A 2 -21.37 4.13 13.79
N LEU A 3 -20.28 4.71 14.33
CA LEU A 3 -19.38 5.56 13.58
C LEU A 3 -18.81 4.86 12.34
N ALA A 4 -18.38 3.61 12.47
CA ALA A 4 -17.75 2.86 11.39
C ALA A 4 -18.75 2.47 10.27
N ILE A 5 -20.04 2.58 10.50
CA ILE A 5 -21.08 2.43 9.48
C ILE A 5 -21.47 3.80 8.92
N LEU A 6 -21.68 4.78 9.79
CA LEU A 6 -22.13 6.11 9.37
C LEU A 6 -21.10 6.86 8.53
N THR A 7 -19.81 6.76 8.85
CA THR A 7 -18.77 7.48 8.11
C THR A 7 -18.72 7.07 6.64
N PRO A 8 -18.59 5.77 6.26
CA PRO A 8 -18.62 5.37 4.87
C PRO A 8 -19.96 5.67 4.19
N LEU A 9 -21.07 5.52 4.90
CA LEU A 9 -22.41 5.81 4.36
C LEU A 9 -22.56 7.30 4.02
N ILE A 10 -22.23 8.19 4.97
CA ILE A 10 -22.27 9.64 4.74
C ILE A 10 -21.31 10.04 3.64
N THR A 11 -20.09 9.50 3.63
CA THR A 11 -19.10 9.73 2.56
C THR A 11 -19.68 9.34 1.21
N GLY A 12 -20.31 8.17 1.09
CA GLY A 12 -20.95 7.71 -0.13
C GLY A 12 -22.08 8.64 -0.58
N ILE A 13 -23.00 9.01 0.33
CA ILE A 13 -24.11 9.91 0.01
C ILE A 13 -23.59 11.27 -0.47
N VAL A 14 -22.64 11.88 0.24
CA VAL A 14 -22.07 13.18 -0.12
C VAL A 14 -21.37 13.11 -1.48
N THR A 15 -20.56 12.08 -1.70
CA THR A 15 -19.81 11.90 -2.96
C THR A 15 -20.76 11.73 -4.15
N VAL A 16 -21.75 10.85 -4.01
CA VAL A 16 -22.76 10.63 -5.06
C VAL A 16 -23.57 11.89 -5.32
N SER A 17 -23.97 12.62 -4.28
CA SER A 17 -24.71 13.88 -4.43
C SER A 17 -23.90 14.92 -5.20
N ILE A 18 -22.61 15.08 -4.91
CA ILE A 18 -21.72 16.00 -5.65
C ILE A 18 -21.63 15.60 -7.13
N LEU A 19 -21.45 14.32 -7.42
CA LEU A 19 -21.36 13.82 -8.78
C LEU A 19 -22.68 14.01 -9.54
N VAL A 20 -23.82 13.65 -8.94
CA VAL A 20 -25.15 13.82 -9.55
C VAL A 20 -25.40 15.29 -9.89
N VAL A 21 -25.13 16.21 -8.96
CA VAL A 21 -25.27 17.65 -9.20
C VAL A 21 -24.33 18.10 -10.32
N GLY A 22 -23.06 17.69 -10.29
CA GLY A 22 -22.08 18.04 -11.34
C GLY A 22 -22.52 17.59 -12.73
N TYR A 23 -22.93 16.33 -12.87
CA TYR A 23 -23.41 15.78 -14.16
C TYR A 23 -24.77 16.36 -14.58
N HIS A 24 -25.65 16.73 -13.63
CA HIS A 24 -26.92 17.37 -13.94
C HIS A 24 -26.74 18.79 -14.50
N ILE A 25 -25.77 19.55 -13.99
CA ILE A 25 -25.48 20.89 -14.49
C ILE A 25 -24.84 20.82 -15.88
N ASN A 26 -23.77 20.02 -16.04
CA ASN A 26 -23.07 19.85 -17.31
C ASN A 26 -22.21 18.59 -17.27
N MET A 27 -22.22 17.82 -18.37
CA MET A 27 -21.42 16.59 -18.47
C MET A 27 -19.90 16.84 -18.30
N ILE A 28 -19.38 17.94 -18.85
CA ILE A 28 -17.96 18.30 -18.72
C ILE A 28 -17.64 18.63 -17.27
N LEU A 29 -18.50 19.39 -16.58
CA LEU A 29 -18.31 19.71 -15.16
C LEU A 29 -18.32 18.44 -14.30
N GLY A 30 -19.24 17.51 -14.56
CA GLY A 30 -19.28 16.20 -13.88
C GLY A 30 -17.97 15.42 -14.06
N CYS A 31 -17.49 15.32 -15.31
CA CYS A 31 -16.21 14.64 -15.61
C CYS A 31 -15.02 15.32 -14.92
N VAL A 32 -14.95 16.64 -14.87
CA VAL A 32 -13.86 17.38 -14.18
C VAL A 32 -13.90 17.11 -12.69
N ILE A 33 -15.08 17.20 -12.07
CA ILE A 33 -15.24 16.90 -10.62
C ILE A 33 -14.81 15.46 -10.33
N GLU A 34 -15.31 14.48 -11.09
CA GLU A 34 -14.97 13.08 -10.88
C GLU A 34 -13.48 12.82 -11.07
N THR A 35 -12.85 13.44 -12.07
CA THR A 35 -11.40 13.34 -12.30
C THR A 35 -10.59 13.88 -11.10
N ILE A 36 -10.96 15.03 -10.57
CA ILE A 36 -10.32 15.62 -9.38
C ILE A 36 -10.50 14.69 -8.17
N MET A 37 -11.70 14.16 -7.99
CA MET A 37 -11.99 13.22 -6.91
C MET A 37 -11.16 11.94 -7.02
N CYS A 38 -11.07 11.33 -8.19
CA CYS A 38 -10.22 10.17 -8.44
C CYS A 38 -8.73 10.46 -8.16
N TYR A 39 -8.25 11.63 -8.56
CA TYR A 39 -6.89 12.06 -8.27
C TYR A 39 -6.60 12.18 -6.76
N GLN A 40 -7.54 12.71 -5.99
CA GLN A 40 -7.40 12.87 -4.53
C GLN A 40 -7.38 11.55 -3.76
N ILE A 41 -8.05 10.52 -4.28
CA ILE A 41 -8.11 9.19 -3.65
C ILE A 41 -6.75 8.51 -3.70
N LEU A 42 -6.00 8.68 -4.79
CA LEU A 42 -4.74 7.98 -5.03
C LEU A 42 -3.58 8.64 -4.27
N ALA A 43 -3.07 7.94 -3.26
CA ALA A 43 -1.99 8.44 -2.38
C ALA A 43 -0.57 8.26 -2.95
N VAL A 44 -0.43 7.86 -4.23
CA VAL A 44 0.88 7.48 -4.83
C VAL A 44 1.94 8.56 -4.65
N LYS A 45 1.62 9.83 -4.96
CA LYS A 45 2.58 10.93 -4.90
C LYS A 45 2.97 11.31 -3.47
N SER A 46 2.03 11.32 -2.53
CA SER A 46 2.31 11.66 -1.13
C SER A 46 3.16 10.58 -0.45
N LEU A 47 2.92 9.32 -0.79
CA LEU A 47 3.73 8.20 -0.32
C LEU A 47 5.16 8.26 -0.86
N GLN A 48 5.34 8.64 -2.12
CA GLN A 48 6.66 8.82 -2.73
C GLN A 48 7.46 9.93 -2.03
N SER A 49 6.89 11.11 -1.88
CA SER A 49 7.55 12.27 -1.28
C SER A 49 8.11 11.96 0.11
N ARG A 50 7.29 11.42 1.00
CA ARG A 50 7.70 11.11 2.38
C ARG A 50 8.79 10.02 2.49
N LYS A 51 8.85 9.10 1.55
CA LYS A 51 9.86 8.03 1.54
C LYS A 51 11.19 8.51 0.98
N TYR A 52 11.16 9.44 0.03
CA TYR A 52 12.37 10.14 -0.38
C TYR A 52 12.95 10.99 0.74
N GLU A 53 12.09 11.56 1.62
CA GLU A 53 12.54 12.24 2.84
C GLU A 53 13.32 11.30 3.76
N VAL A 54 12.83 10.04 3.96
CA VAL A 54 13.56 9.04 4.76
C VAL A 54 14.89 8.66 4.11
N TYR A 55 14.88 8.39 2.80
CA TYR A 55 16.11 8.07 2.06
C TYR A 55 17.12 9.22 2.12
N TYR A 56 16.67 10.44 1.84
CA TYR A 56 17.50 11.65 1.88
C TYR A 56 18.08 11.90 3.27
N ALA A 57 17.26 11.74 4.30
CA ALA A 57 17.70 11.91 5.68
C ALA A 57 18.77 10.88 6.06
N LEU A 58 18.63 9.61 5.63
CA LEU A 58 19.67 8.58 5.84
C LEU A 58 20.98 8.93 5.13
N ASP A 59 20.92 9.41 3.90
CA ASP A 59 22.10 9.67 3.07
C ASP A 59 22.82 10.98 3.44
N LYS A 60 22.10 12.04 3.84
CA LYS A 60 22.64 13.39 4.03
C LYS A 60 22.58 13.95 5.44
N GLU A 61 21.61 13.54 6.25
CA GLU A 61 21.31 14.23 7.52
C GLU A 61 21.60 13.36 8.74
N GLY A 62 21.72 12.04 8.58
CA GLY A 62 22.04 11.08 9.60
C GLY A 62 20.83 10.39 10.25
N LEU A 63 21.12 9.40 11.09
CA LEU A 63 20.13 8.44 11.62
C LEU A 63 18.99 9.11 12.42
N GLN A 64 19.30 10.18 13.18
CA GLN A 64 18.26 10.83 14.01
C GLN A 64 17.17 11.50 13.13
N GLN A 65 17.56 12.17 12.08
CA GLN A 65 16.63 12.79 11.12
C GLN A 65 15.84 11.73 10.36
N ALA A 66 16.49 10.63 9.98
CA ALA A 66 15.83 9.50 9.36
C ALA A 66 14.78 8.83 10.28
N ARG A 67 15.06 8.73 11.59
CA ARG A 67 14.07 8.29 12.59
C ARG A 67 12.87 9.23 12.68
N ASN A 68 13.10 10.54 12.61
CA ASN A 68 12.03 11.53 12.63
C ASN A 68 11.19 11.44 11.34
N ALA A 69 11.83 11.31 10.17
CA ALA A 69 11.14 11.17 8.91
C ALA A 69 10.29 9.88 8.84
N VAL A 70 10.84 8.74 9.27
CA VAL A 70 10.09 7.48 9.26
C VAL A 70 8.95 7.48 10.29
N ALA A 71 9.09 8.19 11.42
CA ALA A 71 8.03 8.33 12.42
C ALA A 71 6.74 8.98 11.85
N MET A 72 6.86 9.76 10.78
CA MET A 72 5.70 10.40 10.11
C MET A 72 4.89 9.43 9.25
N ILE A 73 5.39 8.20 9.01
CA ILE A 73 4.77 7.24 8.09
C ILE A 73 4.52 5.86 8.72
N VAL A 74 4.98 5.63 9.97
CA VAL A 74 4.78 4.36 10.69
C VAL A 74 4.11 4.58 12.03
N GLY A 75 3.33 3.58 12.49
CA GLY A 75 2.67 3.61 13.80
C GLY A 75 3.48 3.00 14.95
N ARG A 76 4.77 2.66 14.71
CA ARG A 76 5.66 2.07 15.72
C ARG A 76 6.60 3.10 16.33
N ASP A 77 7.23 2.75 17.46
CA ASP A 77 8.26 3.57 18.08
C ASP A 77 9.53 3.56 17.21
N THR A 78 10.03 4.75 16.85
CA THR A 78 11.17 4.89 15.92
C THR A 78 12.47 5.28 16.61
N LYS A 79 12.42 5.75 17.87
CA LYS A 79 13.57 6.32 18.59
C LYS A 79 14.74 5.37 18.76
N GLN A 80 14.48 4.06 18.80
CA GLN A 80 15.49 3.02 19.02
C GLN A 80 15.89 2.27 17.75
N LEU A 81 15.29 2.61 16.58
CA LEU A 81 15.61 1.93 15.34
C LEU A 81 17.06 2.26 14.92
N ASP A 82 17.82 1.24 14.57
CA ASP A 82 19.05 1.39 13.82
C ASP A 82 18.77 1.75 12.34
N GLU A 83 19.79 1.92 11.54
CA GLU A 83 19.65 2.25 10.14
C GLU A 83 18.86 1.17 9.38
N HIS A 84 19.16 -0.10 9.61
CA HIS A 84 18.42 -1.22 9.03
C HIS A 84 16.94 -1.22 9.46
N GLY A 85 16.64 -0.89 10.71
CA GLY A 85 15.29 -0.77 11.22
C GLY A 85 14.50 0.35 10.56
N VAL A 86 15.14 1.50 10.30
CA VAL A 86 14.54 2.63 9.58
C VAL A 86 14.23 2.25 8.11
N VAL A 87 15.20 1.64 7.41
CA VAL A 87 14.99 1.18 6.03
C VAL A 87 13.89 0.13 5.97
N ARG A 88 13.93 -0.86 6.89
CA ARG A 88 12.90 -1.90 6.98
C ARG A 88 11.51 -1.29 7.16
N ALA A 89 11.35 -0.35 8.08
CA ALA A 89 10.09 0.33 8.33
C ALA A 89 9.58 1.09 7.10
N ALA A 90 10.46 1.76 6.36
CA ALA A 90 10.11 2.46 5.14
C ALA A 90 9.67 1.49 4.03
N VAL A 91 10.41 0.39 3.79
CA VAL A 91 10.07 -0.62 2.78
C VAL A 91 8.75 -1.32 3.09
N GLU A 92 8.51 -1.70 4.36
CA GLU A 92 7.23 -2.26 4.82
C GLU A 92 6.07 -1.31 4.52
N THR A 93 6.23 -0.02 4.85
CA THR A 93 5.21 1.01 4.57
C THR A 93 4.94 1.16 3.07
N VAL A 94 5.97 1.05 2.21
CA VAL A 94 5.76 1.03 0.74
C VAL A 94 4.94 -0.18 0.33
N ALA A 95 5.31 -1.36 0.81
CA ALA A 95 4.68 -2.61 0.44
C ALA A 95 3.20 -2.65 0.87
N GLU A 96 2.90 -2.29 2.13
CA GLU A 96 1.54 -2.22 2.67
C GLU A 96 0.69 -1.19 1.91
N ASN A 97 1.20 0.03 1.74
CA ASN A 97 0.48 1.08 1.03
C ASN A 97 0.33 0.82 -0.49
N THR A 98 1.09 -0.10 -1.08
CA THR A 98 0.80 -0.56 -2.45
C THR A 98 -0.58 -1.18 -2.52
N SER A 99 -0.96 -2.00 -1.53
CA SER A 99 -2.33 -2.53 -1.41
C SER A 99 -3.33 -1.42 -1.06
N ASP A 100 -3.15 -0.78 0.11
CA ASP A 100 -4.17 0.04 0.76
C ASP A 100 -4.28 1.47 0.19
N GLY A 101 -3.19 1.98 -0.33
CA GLY A 101 -3.10 3.33 -0.90
C GLY A 101 -3.30 3.40 -2.41
N VAL A 102 -3.19 2.25 -3.13
CA VAL A 102 -3.22 2.24 -4.59
C VAL A 102 -4.16 1.17 -5.15
N ILE A 103 -3.90 -0.11 -4.87
CA ILE A 103 -4.64 -1.21 -5.51
C ILE A 103 -6.11 -1.23 -5.07
N ALA A 104 -6.37 -1.12 -3.78
CA ALA A 104 -7.73 -1.14 -3.26
C ALA A 104 -8.54 0.09 -3.71
N PRO A 105 -8.02 1.33 -3.64
CA PRO A 105 -8.70 2.47 -4.25
C PRO A 105 -9.02 2.25 -5.73
N LEU A 106 -8.07 1.80 -6.56
CA LEU A 106 -8.28 1.54 -7.99
C LEU A 106 -9.34 0.46 -8.21
N PHE A 107 -9.35 -0.60 -7.39
CA PHE A 107 -10.35 -1.66 -7.46
C PHE A 107 -11.77 -1.13 -7.20
N TYR A 108 -11.95 -0.33 -6.14
CA TYR A 108 -13.26 0.24 -5.81
C TYR A 108 -13.70 1.34 -6.78
N MET A 109 -12.76 2.12 -7.32
CA MET A 109 -13.05 3.07 -8.40
C MET A 109 -13.45 2.36 -9.71
N MET A 110 -12.89 1.19 -10.00
CA MET A 110 -13.29 0.37 -11.14
C MET A 110 -14.77 -0.06 -11.02
N LEU A 111 -15.19 -0.48 -9.83
CA LEU A 111 -16.54 -1.01 -9.60
C LEU A 111 -17.61 0.09 -9.49
N PHE A 112 -17.32 1.18 -8.78
CA PHE A 112 -18.31 2.16 -8.34
C PHE A 112 -17.90 3.62 -8.61
N GLY A 113 -16.92 3.87 -9.50
CA GLY A 113 -16.40 5.21 -9.78
C GLY A 113 -15.74 5.87 -8.57
N ALA A 114 -15.65 7.20 -8.61
CA ALA A 114 -15.04 7.97 -7.51
C ALA A 114 -15.74 7.74 -6.16
N ALA A 115 -17.06 7.52 -6.16
CA ALA A 115 -17.81 7.25 -4.93
C ALA A 115 -17.30 5.99 -4.21
N GLY A 116 -17.07 4.89 -4.94
CA GLY A 116 -16.52 3.67 -4.35
C GLY A 116 -15.12 3.87 -3.77
N GLY A 117 -14.28 4.63 -4.46
CA GLY A 117 -12.95 4.97 -3.98
C GLY A 117 -12.98 5.80 -2.68
N PHE A 118 -13.88 6.79 -2.56
CA PHE A 118 -14.03 7.60 -1.35
C PHE A 118 -14.59 6.79 -0.18
N VAL A 119 -15.57 5.92 -0.42
CA VAL A 119 -16.13 5.01 0.60
C VAL A 119 -15.04 4.09 1.12
N TYR A 120 -14.27 3.46 0.23
CA TYR A 120 -13.11 2.66 0.62
C TYR A 120 -12.12 3.49 1.46
N LYS A 121 -11.76 4.69 0.98
CA LYS A 121 -10.81 5.56 1.68
C LYS A 121 -11.28 5.98 3.06
N ALA A 122 -12.59 6.18 3.25
CA ALA A 122 -13.18 6.46 4.56
C ALA A 122 -13.00 5.27 5.52
N VAL A 123 -13.22 4.03 5.05
CA VAL A 123 -12.98 2.81 5.85
C VAL A 123 -11.51 2.69 6.23
N ASN A 124 -10.61 2.77 5.27
CA ASN A 124 -9.17 2.66 5.49
C ASN A 124 -8.60 3.77 6.40
N THR A 125 -9.12 5.01 6.27
CA THR A 125 -8.73 6.11 7.17
C THR A 125 -9.21 5.87 8.60
N MET A 126 -10.42 5.36 8.78
CA MET A 126 -10.90 5.00 10.12
C MET A 126 -10.03 3.94 10.77
N ASP A 127 -9.66 2.87 10.07
CA ASP A 127 -8.75 1.87 10.62
C ASP A 127 -7.42 2.50 11.02
N SER A 128 -6.81 3.28 10.15
CA SER A 128 -5.54 3.97 10.40
C SER A 128 -5.58 4.93 11.59
N MET A 129 -6.74 5.56 11.89
CA MET A 129 -6.86 6.53 12.96
C MET A 129 -7.30 5.92 14.30
N ILE A 130 -8.17 4.92 14.28
CA ILE A 130 -8.83 4.38 15.48
C ILE A 130 -8.74 2.86 15.60
N GLY A 131 -8.20 2.14 14.62
CA GLY A 131 -8.05 0.67 14.62
C GLY A 131 -6.99 0.14 15.59
N TYR A 132 -6.27 1.03 16.30
CA TYR A 132 -5.23 0.64 17.25
C TYR A 132 -5.77 -0.16 18.44
N LYS A 133 -5.08 -1.24 18.79
CA LYS A 133 -5.36 -2.09 19.97
C LYS A 133 -4.75 -1.48 21.25
N ASN A 134 -5.05 -0.21 21.55
CA ASN A 134 -4.73 0.43 22.83
C ASN A 134 -5.97 0.53 23.70
N ASP A 135 -5.78 0.79 25.00
CA ASP A 135 -6.87 0.82 25.98
C ASP A 135 -8.01 1.80 25.62
N LYS A 136 -7.69 2.88 24.91
CA LYS A 136 -8.64 3.89 24.47
C LYS A 136 -9.52 3.43 23.30
N TYR A 137 -8.98 2.63 22.37
CA TYR A 137 -9.66 2.27 21.12
C TYR A 137 -9.99 0.78 20.97
N LEU A 138 -9.64 -0.06 21.96
CA LEU A 138 -9.77 -1.52 21.90
C LEU A 138 -11.15 -2.01 21.44
N TYR A 139 -12.20 -1.43 21.99
CA TYR A 139 -13.58 -1.79 21.63
C TYR A 139 -14.16 -0.90 20.53
N PHE A 140 -13.75 0.35 20.49
CA PHE A 140 -14.26 1.35 19.55
C PHE A 140 -13.73 1.13 18.13
N GLY A 141 -12.43 0.88 17.99
CA GLY A 141 -11.76 0.67 16.70
C GLY A 141 -11.87 -0.75 16.14
N ARG A 142 -12.24 -1.74 16.97
CA ARG A 142 -12.29 -3.16 16.55
C ARG A 142 -13.20 -3.40 15.34
N PHE A 143 -14.31 -2.68 15.23
CA PHE A 143 -15.23 -2.83 14.10
C PHE A 143 -14.65 -2.16 12.83
N ALA A 144 -13.99 -1.00 12.96
CA ALA A 144 -13.33 -0.34 11.85
C ALA A 144 -12.22 -1.22 11.27
N ALA A 145 -11.36 -1.79 12.13
CA ALA A 145 -10.31 -2.72 11.72
C ALA A 145 -10.86 -3.97 11.01
N LYS A 146 -11.93 -4.57 11.51
CA LYS A 146 -12.57 -5.72 10.85
C LYS A 146 -13.21 -5.35 9.51
N LEU A 147 -13.80 -4.17 9.41
CA LEU A 147 -14.39 -3.69 8.17
C LEU A 147 -13.30 -3.45 7.13
N ASP A 148 -12.18 -2.84 7.53
CA ASP A 148 -11.00 -2.67 6.68
C ASP A 148 -10.44 -4.03 6.22
N ASP A 149 -10.32 -5.00 7.12
CA ASP A 149 -9.89 -6.37 6.76
C ASP A 149 -10.80 -7.00 5.70
N VAL A 150 -12.11 -6.77 5.75
CA VAL A 150 -13.08 -7.31 4.77
C VAL A 150 -12.94 -6.60 3.42
N VAL A 151 -12.90 -5.26 3.40
CA VAL A 151 -12.84 -4.51 2.14
C VAL A 151 -11.48 -4.66 1.44
N ASN A 152 -10.41 -4.88 2.18
CA ASN A 152 -9.08 -5.15 1.63
C ASN A 152 -8.86 -6.61 1.22
N PHE A 153 -9.79 -7.53 1.53
CA PHE A 153 -9.56 -8.96 1.30
C PHE A 153 -9.23 -9.32 -0.15
N ILE A 154 -10.02 -8.85 -1.10
CA ILE A 154 -9.79 -9.09 -2.53
C ILE A 154 -8.65 -8.21 -3.07
N PRO A 155 -8.65 -6.88 -2.87
CA PRO A 155 -7.60 -6.00 -3.38
C PRO A 155 -6.18 -6.41 -2.95
N ALA A 156 -5.98 -6.80 -1.70
CA ALA A 156 -4.66 -7.19 -1.20
C ALA A 156 -4.10 -8.42 -1.92
N ARG A 157 -4.97 -9.39 -2.25
CA ARG A 157 -4.55 -10.58 -3.01
C ARG A 157 -4.19 -10.26 -4.45
N ILE A 158 -4.99 -9.39 -5.09
CA ILE A 158 -4.65 -8.85 -6.41
C ILE A 158 -3.32 -8.11 -6.34
N GLY A 159 -3.14 -7.23 -5.36
CA GLY A 159 -1.91 -6.47 -5.14
C GLY A 159 -0.68 -7.36 -4.96
N GLY A 160 -0.78 -8.41 -4.13
CA GLY A 160 0.30 -9.37 -3.94
C GLY A 160 0.69 -10.11 -5.22
N CYS A 161 -0.30 -10.59 -5.98
CA CYS A 161 -0.04 -11.24 -7.27
C CYS A 161 0.58 -10.28 -8.29
N LEU A 162 0.07 -9.05 -8.40
CA LEU A 162 0.60 -8.04 -9.30
C LEU A 162 2.03 -7.62 -8.89
N MET A 163 2.33 -7.56 -7.60
CA MET A 163 3.68 -7.26 -7.12
C MET A 163 4.68 -8.37 -7.46
N VAL A 164 4.28 -9.64 -7.48
CA VAL A 164 5.13 -10.73 -7.98
C VAL A 164 5.42 -10.55 -9.47
N VAL A 165 4.42 -10.20 -10.28
CA VAL A 165 4.62 -9.89 -11.71
C VAL A 165 5.54 -8.68 -11.88
N SER A 166 5.35 -7.64 -11.06
CA SER A 166 6.19 -6.44 -11.05
C SER A 166 7.65 -6.75 -10.76
N ALA A 167 7.91 -7.71 -9.85
CA ALA A 167 9.27 -8.18 -9.58
C ALA A 167 9.93 -8.77 -10.83
N GLY A 168 9.17 -9.50 -11.66
CA GLY A 168 9.65 -10.04 -12.93
C GLY A 168 9.99 -8.94 -13.95
N ILE A 169 9.11 -7.94 -14.08
CA ILE A 169 9.32 -6.79 -14.97
C ILE A 169 10.56 -5.99 -14.53
N ALA A 170 10.65 -5.68 -13.22
CA ALA A 170 11.79 -4.96 -12.66
C ALA A 170 13.11 -5.74 -12.85
N GLN A 171 13.07 -7.07 -12.64
CA GLN A 171 14.22 -7.95 -12.87
C GLN A 171 14.69 -7.92 -14.33
N LEU A 172 13.77 -7.98 -15.29
CA LEU A 172 14.09 -7.91 -16.71
C LEU A 172 14.65 -6.55 -17.10
N ALA A 173 14.00 -5.47 -16.63
CA ALA A 173 14.46 -4.10 -16.90
C ALA A 173 15.87 -3.85 -16.35
N GLU A 174 16.17 -4.32 -15.14
CA GLU A 174 17.50 -4.19 -14.55
C GLU A 174 18.55 -4.98 -15.34
N LYS A 175 18.26 -6.23 -15.73
CA LYS A 175 19.16 -7.05 -16.55
C LYS A 175 19.42 -6.48 -17.94
N CYS A 176 18.47 -5.75 -18.51
CA CYS A 176 18.66 -5.08 -19.79
C CYS A 176 19.57 -3.84 -19.68
N ASN A 177 19.53 -3.15 -18.52
CA ASN A 177 20.28 -1.90 -18.32
C ASN A 177 21.68 -2.09 -17.70
N THR A 178 21.95 -3.25 -17.07
CA THR A 178 23.25 -3.52 -16.46
C THR A 178 24.12 -4.40 -17.34
N LYS A 179 25.45 -4.17 -17.30
CA LYS A 179 26.42 -5.03 -17.96
C LYS A 179 26.50 -6.42 -17.31
N ASP A 180 26.26 -6.50 -16.02
CA ASP A 180 26.18 -7.76 -15.27
C ASP A 180 24.75 -8.30 -15.29
N LYS A 181 24.49 -9.23 -16.22
CA LYS A 181 23.20 -9.89 -16.40
C LYS A 181 22.90 -10.96 -15.34
N THR A 182 23.88 -11.31 -14.51
CA THR A 182 23.77 -12.41 -13.54
C THR A 182 23.19 -11.94 -12.20
N ASN A 183 23.50 -10.72 -11.79
CA ASN A 183 23.11 -10.15 -10.50
C ASN A 183 21.99 -9.11 -10.66
N SER A 184 20.76 -9.47 -10.29
CA SER A 184 19.66 -8.53 -10.16
C SER A 184 19.27 -8.39 -8.69
N HIS A 185 18.91 -7.17 -8.27
CA HIS A 185 18.33 -6.92 -6.95
C HIS A 185 16.93 -7.51 -6.83
N TYR A 186 16.23 -7.71 -7.94
CA TYR A 186 14.89 -8.29 -7.99
C TYR A 186 14.91 -9.77 -8.37
N SER A 187 13.91 -10.51 -7.86
CA SER A 187 13.71 -11.93 -8.19
C SER A 187 12.22 -12.29 -8.21
N ILE A 188 11.70 -12.62 -9.40
CA ILE A 188 10.31 -13.10 -9.53
C ILE A 188 10.13 -14.46 -8.87
N GLY A 189 11.10 -15.38 -8.99
CA GLY A 189 11.02 -16.72 -8.39
C GLY A 189 10.95 -16.66 -6.87
N ASN A 190 11.77 -15.80 -6.25
CA ASN A 190 11.76 -15.59 -4.82
C ASN A 190 10.49 -14.84 -4.36
N ALA A 191 10.06 -13.83 -5.13
CA ALA A 191 8.79 -13.13 -4.85
C ALA A 191 7.63 -14.11 -4.77
N TRP A 192 7.51 -15.03 -5.73
CA TRP A 192 6.48 -16.06 -5.75
C TRP A 192 6.61 -17.07 -4.61
N LYS A 193 7.85 -17.55 -4.32
CA LYS A 193 8.13 -18.46 -3.21
C LYS A 193 7.66 -17.87 -1.88
N ILE A 194 8.14 -16.68 -1.56
CA ILE A 194 7.84 -16.01 -0.29
C ILE A 194 6.38 -15.57 -0.22
N PHE A 195 5.80 -15.07 -1.32
CA PHE A 195 4.37 -14.77 -1.37
C PHE A 195 3.52 -15.99 -0.99
N LYS A 196 3.82 -17.17 -1.50
CA LYS A 196 3.06 -18.41 -1.15
C LYS A 196 3.23 -18.83 0.29
N SER A 197 4.44 -18.78 0.82
CA SER A 197 4.76 -19.26 2.17
C SER A 197 4.34 -18.29 3.27
N ASP A 198 4.51 -16.97 3.03
CA ASP A 198 4.51 -15.98 4.11
C ASP A 198 3.30 -15.02 4.10
N ARG A 199 2.49 -15.03 3.04
CA ARG A 199 1.32 -14.12 2.92
C ARG A 199 0.27 -14.21 4.03
N LYS A 200 0.40 -15.14 4.95
CA LYS A 200 -0.50 -15.33 6.11
C LYS A 200 0.20 -15.08 7.44
N LYS A 201 1.46 -14.65 7.44
CA LYS A 201 2.27 -14.48 8.66
C LYS A 201 1.99 -13.17 9.42
N HIS A 202 1.18 -12.27 8.90
CA HIS A 202 0.84 -11.02 9.58
C HIS A 202 -0.47 -11.14 10.38
N SER A 203 -0.63 -10.29 11.41
CA SER A 203 -1.86 -10.22 12.23
C SER A 203 -3.09 -9.73 11.44
N SER A 204 -2.91 -8.85 10.46
CA SER A 204 -3.92 -8.56 9.44
C SER A 204 -3.83 -9.60 8.32
N PRO A 205 -4.97 -10.12 7.82
CA PRO A 205 -5.00 -11.09 6.73
C PRO A 205 -4.56 -10.49 5.38
N ASN A 206 -4.36 -9.19 5.31
CA ASN A 206 -4.14 -8.41 4.09
C ASN A 206 -2.71 -7.87 3.96
N ALA A 207 -2.12 -7.30 5.01
CA ALA A 207 -0.82 -6.63 4.94
C ALA A 207 0.30 -7.53 4.40
N ALA A 208 0.37 -8.79 4.86
CA ALA A 208 1.39 -9.73 4.39
C ALA A 208 1.27 -10.10 2.91
N GLN A 209 0.19 -9.79 2.20
CA GLN A 209 0.06 -10.13 0.78
C GLN A 209 1.12 -9.39 -0.06
N THR A 210 1.17 -8.08 0.06
CA THR A 210 2.16 -7.26 -0.65
C THR A 210 3.51 -7.23 0.03
N GLU A 211 3.57 -7.27 1.37
CA GLU A 211 4.83 -7.32 2.11
C GLU A 211 5.64 -8.57 1.77
N SER A 212 5.02 -9.75 1.73
CA SER A 212 5.72 -11.00 1.39
C SER A 212 6.21 -11.03 -0.04
N ALA A 213 5.40 -10.53 -0.99
CA ALA A 213 5.82 -10.39 -2.38
C ALA A 213 7.01 -9.43 -2.52
N CYS A 214 6.98 -8.29 -1.81
CA CYS A 214 8.06 -7.31 -1.79
C CYS A 214 9.34 -7.88 -1.15
N ALA A 215 9.24 -8.51 0.02
CA ALA A 215 10.35 -9.15 0.72
C ALA A 215 11.05 -10.17 -0.18
N GLY A 216 10.27 -11.05 -0.82
CA GLY A 216 10.79 -12.04 -1.75
C GLY A 216 11.40 -11.41 -3.00
N ALA A 217 10.74 -10.38 -3.56
CA ALA A 217 11.23 -9.66 -4.73
C ALA A 217 12.62 -9.05 -4.49
N LEU A 218 12.81 -8.41 -3.34
CA LEU A 218 14.05 -7.75 -2.93
C LEU A 218 15.07 -8.70 -2.29
N LYS A 219 14.72 -9.96 -2.01
CA LYS A 219 15.56 -10.96 -1.35
C LYS A 219 15.98 -10.54 0.07
N VAL A 220 15.09 -9.89 0.80
CA VAL A 220 15.32 -9.34 2.15
C VAL A 220 14.27 -9.87 3.13
N ALA A 221 14.53 -9.71 4.41
CA ALA A 221 13.58 -9.99 5.46
C ALA A 221 12.92 -8.69 5.95
N LEU A 222 11.60 -8.73 6.10
CA LEU A 222 10.75 -7.68 6.63
C LEU A 222 10.03 -8.15 7.89
N SER A 223 9.28 -7.27 8.56
CA SER A 223 8.57 -7.55 9.80
C SER A 223 9.53 -7.92 10.96
N GLY A 224 9.13 -8.82 11.87
CA GLY A 224 9.89 -9.11 13.08
C GLY A 224 9.50 -8.20 14.24
N ASP A 225 10.30 -8.30 15.32
CA ASP A 225 10.04 -7.61 16.57
C ASP A 225 10.14 -6.10 16.45
N ASN A 226 9.17 -5.39 17.02
CA ASN A 226 9.12 -3.93 17.03
C ASN A 226 8.51 -3.40 18.34
N TYR A 227 8.87 -2.17 18.70
CA TYR A 227 8.29 -1.48 19.85
C TYR A 227 7.04 -0.68 19.43
N TYR A 228 5.99 -0.80 20.23
CA TYR A 228 4.75 -0.03 20.11
C TYR A 228 4.37 0.50 21.49
N PHE A 229 4.29 1.82 21.64
CA PHE A 229 3.98 2.48 22.92
C PHE A 229 4.89 2.00 24.07
N GLY A 230 6.19 1.85 23.80
CA GLY A 230 7.20 1.38 24.75
C GLY A 230 7.17 -0.12 25.07
N LYS A 231 6.28 -0.90 24.45
CA LYS A 231 6.17 -2.36 24.64
C LYS A 231 6.71 -3.10 23.42
N LEU A 232 7.53 -4.12 23.67
CA LEU A 232 8.00 -5.02 22.61
C LEU A 232 6.85 -5.91 22.14
N VAL A 233 6.60 -5.91 20.85
CA VAL A 233 5.61 -6.75 20.18
C VAL A 233 6.35 -7.72 19.27
N HIS A 234 6.23 -9.01 19.55
CA HIS A 234 6.80 -10.07 18.74
C HIS A 234 5.93 -10.31 17.50
N LYS A 235 6.54 -10.20 16.32
CA LYS A 235 5.92 -10.50 15.03
C LYS A 235 6.77 -11.49 14.26
N PRO A 236 6.15 -12.43 13.53
CA PRO A 236 6.90 -13.33 12.67
C PRO A 236 7.62 -12.55 11.56
N GLN A 237 8.81 -13.01 11.22
CA GLN A 237 9.57 -12.48 10.11
C GLN A 237 8.91 -12.88 8.78
N ILE A 238 8.89 -11.97 7.82
CA ILE A 238 8.38 -12.15 6.47
C ILE A 238 9.56 -12.09 5.50
N GLY A 239 9.74 -13.13 4.69
CA GLY A 239 10.85 -13.25 3.75
C GLY A 239 12.10 -13.89 4.34
N GLU A 240 13.09 -14.06 3.50
CA GLU A 240 14.39 -14.64 3.81
C GLU A 240 15.47 -13.55 3.63
N ALA A 241 16.34 -13.38 4.62
CA ALA A 241 17.47 -12.45 4.54
C ALA A 241 18.61 -13.04 3.67
N ILE A 242 18.38 -13.14 2.37
CA ILE A 242 19.38 -13.61 1.39
C ILE A 242 20.49 -12.58 1.24
N ARG A 243 20.15 -11.31 1.38
CA ARG A 243 21.09 -10.18 1.49
C ARG A 243 20.66 -9.21 2.58
N PRO A 244 21.58 -8.38 3.06
CA PRO A 244 21.23 -7.31 3.99
C PRO A 244 20.31 -6.27 3.29
N LEU A 245 19.50 -5.61 4.11
CA LEU A 245 18.67 -4.48 3.70
C LEU A 245 19.56 -3.24 3.53
N GLU A 246 19.37 -2.49 2.45
CA GLU A 246 20.14 -1.30 2.11
C GLU A 246 19.22 -0.09 1.93
N ALA A 247 19.72 1.13 2.15
CA ALA A 247 18.95 2.35 1.92
C ALA A 247 18.33 2.43 0.51
N GLY A 248 19.04 1.91 -0.49
CA GLY A 248 18.55 1.79 -1.88
C GLY A 248 17.28 0.96 -2.04
N ASP A 249 16.94 0.09 -1.06
CA ASP A 249 15.72 -0.74 -1.13
C ASP A 249 14.44 0.07 -0.97
N ILE A 250 14.53 1.25 -0.37
CA ILE A 250 13.42 2.22 -0.35
C ILE A 250 13.07 2.63 -1.79
N GLY A 251 14.07 2.92 -2.63
CA GLY A 251 13.87 3.22 -4.05
C GLY A 251 13.38 2.01 -4.84
N ARG A 252 13.98 0.83 -4.61
CA ARG A 252 13.60 -0.43 -5.28
C ARG A 252 12.16 -0.84 -4.97
N SER A 253 11.70 -0.70 -3.73
CA SER A 253 10.32 -0.98 -3.34
C SER A 253 9.33 0.00 -4.00
N ASN A 254 9.70 1.27 -4.18
CA ASN A 254 8.89 2.24 -4.93
C ASN A 254 8.75 1.85 -6.42
N ILE A 255 9.81 1.33 -7.05
CA ILE A 255 9.73 0.81 -8.42
C ILE A 255 8.70 -0.32 -8.50
N LEU A 256 8.70 -1.26 -7.55
CA LEU A 256 7.68 -2.31 -7.48
C LEU A 256 6.27 -1.73 -7.33
N LEU A 257 6.09 -0.72 -6.46
CA LEU A 257 4.80 -0.03 -6.29
C LEU A 257 4.32 0.57 -7.61
N TYR A 258 5.18 1.31 -8.35
CA TYR A 258 4.79 1.94 -9.60
C TYR A 258 4.39 0.94 -10.68
N ILE A 259 5.19 -0.13 -10.85
CA ILE A 259 4.87 -1.17 -11.82
C ILE A 259 3.56 -1.85 -11.44
N THR A 260 3.35 -2.16 -10.14
CA THR A 260 2.12 -2.77 -9.63
C THR A 260 0.91 -1.87 -9.88
N ALA A 261 1.03 -0.57 -9.61
CA ALA A 261 -0.01 0.43 -9.87
C ALA A 261 -0.34 0.51 -11.37
N PHE A 262 0.66 0.55 -12.22
CA PHE A 262 0.49 0.61 -13.68
C PHE A 262 -0.21 -0.64 -14.22
N LEU A 263 0.19 -1.82 -13.76
CA LEU A 263 -0.49 -3.07 -14.12
C LEU A 263 -1.96 -3.06 -13.71
N MET A 264 -2.27 -2.56 -12.51
CA MET A 264 -3.67 -2.45 -12.06
C MET A 264 -4.47 -1.49 -12.94
N VAL A 265 -3.91 -0.33 -13.32
CA VAL A 265 -4.57 0.62 -14.24
C VAL A 265 -4.87 -0.06 -15.59
N ILE A 266 -3.92 -0.81 -16.16
CA ILE A 266 -4.15 -1.56 -17.41
C ILE A 266 -5.31 -2.53 -17.24
N ILE A 267 -5.35 -3.30 -16.15
CA ILE A 267 -6.44 -4.25 -15.88
C ILE A 267 -7.79 -3.52 -15.79
N VAL A 268 -7.84 -2.41 -15.06
CA VAL A 268 -9.06 -1.59 -14.93
C VAL A 268 -9.56 -1.10 -16.28
N LEU A 269 -8.65 -0.58 -17.12
CA LEU A 269 -8.99 -0.09 -18.46
C LEU A 269 -9.47 -1.22 -19.38
N LEU A 270 -8.82 -2.39 -19.35
CA LEU A 270 -9.21 -3.55 -20.13
C LEU A 270 -10.60 -4.06 -19.73
N ILE A 271 -10.87 -4.17 -18.42
CA ILE A 271 -12.18 -4.60 -17.93
C ILE A 271 -13.25 -3.59 -18.35
N ARG A 272 -13.01 -2.29 -18.21
CA ARG A 272 -13.93 -1.24 -18.66
C ARG A 272 -14.19 -1.30 -20.15
N LEU A 273 -13.18 -1.52 -20.96
CA LEU A 273 -13.31 -1.69 -22.42
C LEU A 273 -14.17 -2.91 -22.77
N ILE A 274 -13.91 -4.06 -22.12
CA ILE A 274 -14.69 -5.29 -22.35
C ILE A 274 -16.16 -5.07 -22.00
N ILE A 275 -16.45 -4.45 -20.85
CA ILE A 275 -17.83 -4.14 -20.44
C ILE A 275 -18.50 -3.23 -21.48
N MET A 276 -17.81 -2.18 -21.93
CA MET A 276 -18.35 -1.25 -22.93
C MET A 276 -18.66 -1.93 -24.28
N LEU A 277 -17.83 -2.90 -24.68
CA LEU A 277 -18.06 -3.66 -25.91
C LEU A 277 -19.17 -4.71 -25.76
N ALA A 278 -19.36 -5.26 -24.57
CA ALA A 278 -20.40 -6.27 -24.29
C ALA A 278 -21.81 -5.67 -24.12
N VAL A 279 -21.92 -4.39 -23.78
CA VAL A 279 -23.20 -3.67 -23.59
C VAL A 279 -23.67 -2.96 -24.87
N ARG A 280 -22.85 -2.91 -25.90
CA ARG A 280 -23.24 -2.48 -27.25
C ARG A 280 -23.90 -3.60 -28.03
#